data_877671264fc368c985600658095b0ec4
#
_entry.id   877671264fc368c985600658095b0ec4
#
_cell.length_a   1.000
_cell.length_b   1.000
_cell.length_c   1.000
_cell.angle_alpha   90.00
_cell.angle_beta   90.00
_cell.angle_gamma   90.00
#
_symmetry.space_group_name_H-M   'P 1'
#
loop_
_entity.id
_entity.type
_entity.pdbx_description
1 polymer ?
#
loop_
_entity_poly.entity_id
_entity_poly.type
_entity_poly.pdbx_seq_one_letter_code
_entity_poly.pdbx_strand_id
1 'polypeptide(L)'
;AVFENNKTRKIKYISPKCFEGGIVGELKPEECALSEAINAWLVYLGVASKMSTNDRGKVGHELKITTDITEMEQDLTHVGVGVSQILPILVMCFLAGKGDSIILEQPELHLHPKVQTRLADFFVSMNALGKQCILETHSEYLINRLRYLVAKSNEDKIAQDTMIYFVEKEDGHSIYRPITINKYGVIEDWPKGFFDESEDIASMTLRAGMEKRKRERMELTD
;
A
#
# COMPACT_ATOMS: atom_id res chain seq x y z
N ALA A 1 5.84 23.26 2.02
CA ALA A 1 5.07 24.22 2.86
C ALA A 1 4.18 23.50 3.89
N VAL A 2 3.17 22.69 3.47
CA VAL A 2 2.21 22.05 4.40
C VAL A 2 2.91 21.18 5.45
N PHE A 3 3.81 20.29 5.03
CA PHE A 3 4.57 19.45 5.94
C PHE A 3 5.40 20.30 6.91
N GLU A 4 6.14 21.28 6.43
CA GLU A 4 7.03 22.10 7.24
C GLU A 4 6.27 22.86 8.35
N ASN A 5 5.12 23.43 7.99
CA ASN A 5 4.28 24.15 8.94
C ASN A 5 3.66 23.25 10.02
N ASN A 6 3.64 21.95 9.80
CA ASN A 6 3.02 20.97 10.70
C ASN A 6 4.01 19.91 11.24
N LYS A 7 5.29 19.93 10.90
CA LYS A 7 6.25 18.87 11.23
C LYS A 7 6.35 18.51 12.71
N THR A 8 6.15 19.47 13.59
CA THR A 8 6.18 19.31 15.05
C THR A 8 4.79 19.11 15.67
N ARG A 9 3.74 19.18 14.83
CA ARG A 9 2.37 18.98 15.30
C ARG A 9 2.22 17.57 15.86
N LYS A 10 1.67 17.44 17.06
CA LYS A 10 1.32 16.16 17.66
C LYS A 10 0.13 15.55 16.94
N ILE A 11 0.28 14.32 16.53
CA ILE A 11 -0.73 13.53 15.84
C ILE A 11 -0.86 12.16 16.48
N LYS A 12 -2.02 11.54 16.30
CA LYS A 12 -2.19 10.10 16.55
C LYS A 12 -1.74 9.31 15.33
N TYR A 13 -0.96 8.27 15.55
CA TYR A 13 -0.53 7.36 14.50
C TYR A 13 -0.52 5.91 14.99
N ILE A 14 -0.53 4.98 14.07
CA ILE A 14 -0.27 3.56 14.32
C ILE A 14 1.17 3.28 13.88
N SER A 15 1.96 2.72 14.77
CA SER A 15 3.34 2.34 14.46
C SER A 15 3.37 1.25 13.38
N PRO A 16 4.15 1.40 12.29
CA PRO A 16 4.26 0.37 11.25
C PRO A 16 4.86 -0.95 11.79
N LYS A 17 5.52 -0.94 12.93
CA LYS A 17 6.03 -2.15 13.60
C LYS A 17 4.93 -3.19 13.89
N CYS A 18 3.67 -2.76 14.02
CA CYS A 18 2.54 -3.66 14.18
C CYS A 18 2.37 -4.64 13.01
N PHE A 19 2.92 -4.30 11.83
CA PHE A 19 2.80 -5.09 10.59
C PHE A 19 4.08 -5.87 10.27
N GLU A 20 5.16 -5.69 11.03
CA GLU A 20 6.43 -6.42 10.85
C GLU A 20 6.28 -7.89 11.25
N GLY A 21 7.02 -8.76 10.57
CA GLY A 21 6.99 -10.21 10.84
C GLY A 21 5.68 -10.92 10.47
N GLY A 22 4.79 -10.26 9.75
CA GLY A 22 3.51 -10.83 9.31
C GLY A 22 2.50 -11.02 10.45
N ILE A 23 2.72 -10.42 11.61
CA ILE A 23 1.77 -10.40 12.72
C ILE A 23 1.08 -9.05 12.67
N VAL A 24 -0.25 -9.06 12.53
CA VAL A 24 -1.04 -7.87 12.82
C VAL A 24 -1.20 -7.83 14.33
N GLY A 25 -0.32 -7.07 14.99
CA GLY A 25 -0.44 -6.79 16.41
C GLY A 25 -1.68 -5.93 16.70
N GLU A 26 -1.95 -5.66 17.96
CA GLU A 26 -3.01 -4.72 18.32
C GLU A 26 -2.69 -3.32 17.77
N LEU A 27 -3.61 -2.79 16.94
CA LEU A 27 -3.47 -1.48 16.31
C LEU A 27 -3.76 -0.36 17.31
N LYS A 28 -2.82 -0.13 18.23
CA LYS A 28 -2.93 0.91 19.25
C LYS A 28 -2.44 2.26 18.74
N PRO A 29 -3.27 3.32 18.83
CA PRO A 29 -2.83 4.67 18.53
C PRO A 29 -1.78 5.15 19.55
N GLU A 30 -0.70 5.71 19.03
CA GLU A 30 0.35 6.41 19.77
C GLU A 30 0.35 7.88 19.37
N GLU A 31 0.95 8.75 20.18
CA GLU A 31 1.14 10.17 19.87
C GLU A 31 2.61 10.49 19.59
N CYS A 32 2.85 11.13 18.48
CA CYS A 32 4.20 11.61 18.11
C CYS A 32 4.11 12.87 17.24
N ALA A 33 5.26 13.46 16.92
CA ALA A 33 5.31 14.52 15.93
C ALA A 33 5.03 13.98 14.52
N LEU A 34 4.38 14.78 13.67
CA LEU A 34 4.10 14.41 12.27
C LEU A 34 5.37 13.94 11.54
N SER A 35 6.49 14.62 11.76
CA SER A 35 7.78 14.23 11.14
C SER A 35 8.25 12.84 11.58
N GLU A 36 8.03 12.47 12.82
CA GLU A 36 8.40 11.15 13.35
C GLU A 36 7.52 10.05 12.73
N ALA A 37 6.20 10.26 12.67
CA ALA A 37 5.28 9.33 12.04
C ALA A 37 5.60 9.11 10.56
N ILE A 38 5.86 10.20 9.82
CA ILE A 38 6.20 10.12 8.41
C ILE A 38 7.52 9.37 8.21
N ASN A 39 8.56 9.68 8.99
CA ASN A 39 9.82 8.96 8.92
C ASN A 39 9.65 7.46 9.20
N ALA A 40 8.90 7.08 10.25
CA ALA A 40 8.64 5.68 10.55
C ALA A 40 7.98 4.94 9.38
N TRP A 41 7.00 5.57 8.73
CA TRP A 41 6.33 4.97 7.58
C TRP A 41 7.19 4.96 6.31
N LEU A 42 7.99 5.99 6.04
CA LEU A 42 8.91 6.00 4.89
C LEU A 42 9.94 4.86 5.00
N VAL A 43 10.50 4.66 6.19
CA VAL A 43 11.43 3.54 6.48
C VAL A 43 10.73 2.20 6.30
N TYR A 44 9.54 2.02 6.87
CA TYR A 44 8.78 0.79 6.73
C TYR A 44 8.42 0.49 5.28
N LEU A 45 7.94 1.47 4.54
CA LEU A 45 7.65 1.34 3.11
C LEU A 45 8.90 0.99 2.29
N GLY A 46 10.09 1.32 2.80
CA GLY A 46 11.37 1.06 2.14
C GLY A 46 11.65 2.05 1.01
N VAL A 47 11.13 3.27 1.13
CA VAL A 47 11.33 4.34 0.13
C VAL A 47 12.40 5.34 0.56
N ALA A 48 12.66 5.46 1.88
CA ALA A 48 13.72 6.28 2.42
C ALA A 48 14.15 5.76 3.79
N SER A 49 15.40 5.97 4.18
CA SER A 49 15.90 5.68 5.53
C SER A 49 15.70 6.86 6.47
N LYS A 50 15.68 8.08 5.95
CA LYS A 50 15.45 9.31 6.72
C LYS A 50 14.97 10.44 5.83
N MET A 51 14.12 11.28 6.39
CA MET A 51 13.71 12.55 5.81
C MET A 51 14.04 13.66 6.80
N SER A 52 14.66 14.74 6.33
CA SER A 52 14.95 15.96 7.07
C SER A 52 14.51 17.19 6.28
N THR A 53 14.28 18.30 6.97
CA THR A 53 13.96 19.58 6.33
C THR A 53 14.88 20.67 6.87
N ASN A 54 15.41 21.48 5.95
CA ASN A 54 16.23 22.64 6.27
C ASN A 54 15.48 23.92 5.87
N ASP A 55 15.40 24.87 6.78
CA ASP A 55 14.88 26.20 6.48
C ASP A 55 15.94 26.98 5.69
N ARG A 56 15.60 27.46 4.51
CA ARG A 56 16.42 28.32 3.65
C ARG A 56 15.95 29.78 3.68
N GLY A 57 15.20 30.15 4.71
CA GLY A 57 14.71 31.52 4.90
C GLY A 57 13.77 31.95 3.77
N LYS A 58 14.07 33.08 3.10
CA LYS A 58 13.22 33.65 2.02
C LYS A 58 13.11 32.76 0.77
N VAL A 59 13.97 31.77 0.59
CA VAL A 59 13.99 30.86 -0.57
C VAL A 59 13.03 29.67 -0.35
N GLY A 60 12.59 29.45 0.88
CA GLY A 60 11.67 28.37 1.25
C GLY A 60 12.34 27.26 2.05
N HIS A 61 11.78 26.06 1.98
CA HIS A 61 12.25 24.89 2.73
C HIS A 61 12.82 23.86 1.78
N GLU A 62 14.02 23.39 2.09
CA GLU A 62 14.65 22.28 1.39
C GLU A 62 14.30 20.97 2.07
N LEU A 63 13.84 20.00 1.31
CA LEU A 63 13.56 18.65 1.78
C LEU A 63 14.71 17.74 1.37
N LYS A 64 15.34 17.10 2.36
CA LYS A 64 16.43 16.15 2.16
C LYS A 64 15.95 14.74 2.47
N ILE A 65 16.33 13.81 1.63
CA ILE A 65 16.01 12.40 1.75
C ILE A 65 17.33 11.62 1.78
N THR A 66 17.45 10.71 2.73
CA THR A 66 18.54 9.74 2.77
C THR A 66 17.97 8.37 2.37
N THR A 67 18.65 7.66 1.48
CA THR A 67 18.32 6.29 1.10
C THR A 67 19.39 5.34 1.61
N ASP A 68 19.05 4.08 1.84
CA ASP A 68 19.99 3.06 2.36
C ASP A 68 21.20 2.81 1.44
N ILE A 69 21.07 3.20 0.16
CA ILE A 69 22.09 2.90 -0.86
C ILE A 69 23.29 3.87 -0.77
N THR A 70 23.07 5.10 -0.40
CA THR A 70 24.12 6.14 -0.51
C THR A 70 24.54 6.76 0.82
N GLU A 71 23.74 6.61 1.88
CA GLU A 71 23.87 7.34 3.16
C GLU A 71 24.00 8.87 3.00
N MET A 72 23.89 9.35 1.76
CA MET A 72 24.01 10.78 1.43
C MET A 72 22.63 11.42 1.36
N GLU A 73 22.52 12.60 1.94
CA GLU A 73 21.32 13.42 1.80
C GLU A 73 21.17 13.91 0.36
N GLN A 74 20.03 13.62 -0.24
CA GLN A 74 19.69 14.01 -1.61
C GLN A 74 18.45 14.92 -1.60
N ASP A 75 18.36 15.79 -2.58
CA ASP A 75 17.15 16.57 -2.81
C ASP A 75 16.03 15.68 -3.34
N LEU A 76 14.78 16.02 -3.02
CA LEU A 76 13.61 15.27 -3.49
C LEU A 76 13.58 15.09 -5.02
N THR A 77 14.16 16.01 -5.77
CA THR A 77 14.28 15.95 -7.23
C THR A 77 15.27 14.90 -7.74
N HIS A 78 16.20 14.46 -6.91
CA HIS A 78 17.20 13.43 -7.23
C HIS A 78 16.87 12.06 -6.65
N VAL A 79 15.82 11.98 -5.85
CA VAL A 79 15.30 10.71 -5.30
C VAL A 79 14.26 10.13 -6.26
N GLY A 80 14.17 8.82 -6.35
CA GLY A 80 13.21 8.16 -7.24
C GLY A 80 11.77 8.63 -7.05
N VAL A 81 10.98 8.59 -8.12
CA VAL A 81 9.58 9.07 -8.18
C VAL A 81 8.72 8.57 -7.01
N GLY A 82 9.01 7.36 -6.48
CA GLY A 82 8.24 6.77 -5.38
C GLY A 82 8.18 7.62 -4.13
N VAL A 83 9.29 8.29 -3.73
CA VAL A 83 9.30 9.15 -2.53
C VAL A 83 8.43 10.39 -2.74
N SER A 84 8.58 11.04 -3.90
CA SER A 84 7.81 12.25 -4.23
C SER A 84 6.31 11.99 -4.31
N GLN A 85 5.91 10.77 -4.63
CA GLN A 85 4.52 10.34 -4.71
C GLN A 85 3.95 9.96 -3.33
N ILE A 86 4.71 9.21 -2.52
CA ILE A 86 4.25 8.72 -1.22
C ILE A 86 4.17 9.83 -0.17
N LEU A 87 5.13 10.75 -0.16
CA LEU A 87 5.21 11.76 0.88
C LEU A 87 3.95 12.64 0.99
N PRO A 88 3.38 13.19 -0.10
CA PRO A 88 2.12 13.93 -0.03
C PRO A 88 0.97 13.10 0.53
N ILE A 89 0.87 11.81 0.17
CA ILE A 89 -0.15 10.90 0.66
C ILE A 89 -0.04 10.74 2.18
N LEU A 90 1.17 10.44 2.69
CA LEU A 90 1.39 10.32 4.14
C LEU A 90 1.02 11.60 4.88
N VAL A 91 1.48 12.77 4.38
CA VAL A 91 1.19 14.07 5.00
C VAL A 91 -0.31 14.33 5.04
N MET A 92 -1.01 14.15 3.92
CA MET A 92 -2.45 14.39 3.82
C MET A 92 -3.23 13.45 4.75
N CYS A 93 -2.93 12.16 4.71
CA CYS A 93 -3.61 11.16 5.53
C CYS A 93 -3.39 11.40 7.02
N PHE A 94 -2.18 11.77 7.45
CA PHE A 94 -1.92 12.06 8.86
C PHE A 94 -2.58 13.34 9.35
N LEU A 95 -2.66 14.37 8.50
CA LEU A 95 -3.29 15.64 8.85
C LEU A 95 -4.82 15.62 8.82
N ALA A 96 -5.41 14.67 8.10
CA ALA A 96 -6.86 14.46 8.11
C ALA A 96 -7.36 14.17 9.54
N GLY A 97 -8.56 14.63 9.88
CA GLY A 97 -9.21 14.41 11.15
C GLY A 97 -9.83 13.02 11.29
N LYS A 98 -10.24 12.66 12.50
CA LYS A 98 -11.08 11.49 12.73
C LYS A 98 -12.46 11.73 12.10
N GLY A 99 -12.94 10.80 11.31
CA GLY A 99 -14.21 10.88 10.56
C GLY A 99 -14.07 11.50 9.17
N ASP A 100 -12.89 12.02 8.80
CA ASP A 100 -12.66 12.51 7.44
C ASP A 100 -12.57 11.36 6.45
N SER A 101 -13.03 11.65 5.21
CA SER A 101 -12.87 10.76 4.06
C SER A 101 -11.76 11.26 3.14
N ILE A 102 -10.85 10.38 2.78
CA ILE A 102 -9.68 10.65 1.94
C ILE A 102 -9.85 9.87 0.66
N ILE A 103 -9.88 10.56 -0.48
CA ILE A 103 -10.03 9.96 -1.81
C ILE A 103 -8.67 10.00 -2.51
N LEU A 104 -8.21 8.87 -3.00
CA LEU A 104 -6.94 8.71 -3.69
C LEU A 104 -7.14 7.90 -4.98
N GLU A 105 -6.65 8.43 -6.08
CA GLU A 105 -6.60 7.76 -7.37
C GLU A 105 -5.19 7.19 -7.58
N GLN A 106 -5.11 5.89 -7.83
CA GLN A 106 -3.88 5.15 -8.13
C GLN A 106 -2.68 5.52 -7.23
N PRO A 107 -2.82 5.43 -5.89
CA PRO A 107 -1.74 5.80 -4.97
C PRO A 107 -0.48 4.93 -5.13
N GLU A 108 -0.61 3.81 -5.80
CA GLU A 108 0.47 2.86 -6.09
C GLU A 108 1.25 3.15 -7.37
N LEU A 109 0.84 4.14 -8.16
CA LEU A 109 1.44 4.43 -9.46
C LEU A 109 2.95 4.70 -9.31
N HIS A 110 3.77 4.10 -10.19
CA HIS A 110 5.24 4.18 -10.18
C HIS A 110 5.94 3.62 -8.93
N LEU A 111 5.23 2.93 -8.05
CA LEU A 111 5.81 2.32 -6.87
C LEU A 111 6.27 0.88 -7.14
N HIS A 112 7.38 0.51 -6.49
CA HIS A 112 7.84 -0.88 -6.50
C HIS A 112 6.78 -1.81 -5.85
N PRO A 113 6.55 -3.05 -6.34
CA PRO A 113 5.57 -3.98 -5.78
C PRO A 113 5.59 -4.12 -4.25
N LYS A 114 6.79 -4.16 -3.66
CA LYS A 114 6.96 -4.20 -2.20
C LYS A 114 6.33 -2.98 -1.49
N VAL A 115 6.43 -1.79 -2.09
CA VAL A 115 5.83 -0.57 -1.54
C VAL A 115 4.32 -0.62 -1.68
N GLN A 116 3.82 -1.05 -2.85
CA GLN A 116 2.39 -1.25 -3.10
C GLN A 116 1.77 -2.20 -2.07
N THR A 117 2.43 -3.34 -1.79
CA THR A 117 2.01 -4.27 -0.74
C THR A 117 1.89 -3.57 0.62
N ARG A 118 2.90 -2.80 1.02
CA ARG A 118 2.93 -2.14 2.34
C ARG A 118 1.99 -0.94 2.45
N LEU A 119 1.53 -0.39 1.34
CA LEU A 119 0.48 0.66 1.35
C LEU A 119 -0.84 0.16 1.94
N ALA A 120 -1.19 -1.12 1.77
CA ALA A 120 -2.37 -1.68 2.42
C ALA A 120 -2.27 -1.58 3.95
N ASP A 121 -1.09 -1.83 4.53
CA ASP A 121 -0.84 -1.69 5.96
C ASP A 121 -1.08 -0.25 6.42
N PHE A 122 -0.60 0.71 5.61
CA PHE A 122 -0.81 2.13 5.89
C PHE A 122 -2.29 2.51 5.88
N PHE A 123 -3.07 2.10 4.89
CA PHE A 123 -4.49 2.42 4.81
C PHE A 123 -5.30 1.74 5.91
N VAL A 124 -4.97 0.50 6.28
CA VAL A 124 -5.56 -0.17 7.45
C VAL A 124 -5.25 0.61 8.73
N SER A 125 -4.04 1.15 8.86
CA SER A 125 -3.69 2.00 10.01
C SER A 125 -4.50 3.30 10.05
N MET A 126 -4.81 3.92 8.91
CA MET A 126 -5.67 5.11 8.82
C MET A 126 -7.11 4.78 9.22
N ASN A 127 -7.64 3.64 8.78
CA ASN A 127 -8.96 3.17 9.22
C ASN A 127 -9.00 2.96 10.74
N ALA A 128 -7.98 2.33 11.33
CA ALA A 128 -7.89 2.14 12.78
C ALA A 128 -7.85 3.47 13.56
N LEU A 129 -7.40 4.56 12.94
CA LEU A 129 -7.47 5.93 13.47
C LEU A 129 -8.84 6.59 13.26
N GLY A 130 -9.80 5.88 12.66
CA GLY A 130 -11.15 6.35 12.38
C GLY A 130 -11.24 7.29 11.18
N LYS A 131 -10.37 7.13 10.19
CA LYS A 131 -10.40 7.85 8.91
C LYS A 131 -10.86 6.90 7.81
N GLN A 132 -11.70 7.36 6.90
CA GLN A 132 -12.11 6.60 5.74
C GLN A 132 -11.15 6.83 4.58
N CYS A 133 -10.64 5.75 3.98
CA CYS A 133 -9.84 5.83 2.76
C CYS A 133 -10.63 5.21 1.60
N ILE A 134 -10.88 6.00 0.56
CA ILE A 134 -11.52 5.56 -0.68
C ILE A 134 -10.42 5.55 -1.74
N LEU A 135 -10.10 4.36 -2.26
CA LEU A 135 -8.96 4.14 -3.14
C LEU A 135 -9.45 3.61 -4.49
N GLU A 136 -9.05 4.27 -5.57
CA GLU A 136 -9.04 3.65 -6.88
C GLU A 136 -7.67 3.01 -7.08
N THR A 137 -7.60 1.72 -7.42
CA THR A 137 -6.33 1.01 -7.56
C THR A 137 -6.38 -0.08 -8.61
N HIS A 138 -5.25 -0.26 -9.31
CA HIS A 138 -4.97 -1.38 -10.18
C HIS A 138 -3.91 -2.33 -9.59
N SER A 139 -3.64 -2.23 -8.29
CA SER A 139 -2.62 -3.03 -7.63
C SER A 139 -3.16 -4.32 -7.05
N GLU A 140 -2.86 -5.43 -7.68
CA GLU A 140 -3.05 -6.77 -7.12
C GLU A 140 -2.31 -6.93 -5.78
N TYR A 141 -1.13 -6.34 -5.66
CA TYR A 141 -0.30 -6.42 -4.44
C TYR A 141 -0.99 -5.80 -3.23
N LEU A 142 -1.69 -4.67 -3.43
CA LEU A 142 -2.46 -4.01 -2.37
C LEU A 142 -3.62 -4.88 -1.93
N ILE A 143 -4.40 -5.42 -2.87
CA ILE A 143 -5.56 -6.27 -2.57
C ILE A 143 -5.12 -7.58 -1.89
N ASN A 144 -4.09 -8.25 -2.40
CA ASN A 144 -3.58 -9.48 -1.79
C ASN A 144 -3.03 -9.25 -0.38
N ARG A 145 -2.38 -8.11 -0.13
CA ARG A 145 -1.95 -7.75 1.23
C ARG A 145 -3.14 -7.51 2.15
N LEU A 146 -4.17 -6.83 1.68
CA LEU A 146 -5.40 -6.58 2.45
C LEU A 146 -6.07 -7.90 2.84
N ARG A 147 -6.21 -8.85 1.90
CA ARG A 147 -6.69 -10.21 2.17
C ARG A 147 -5.87 -10.93 3.24
N TYR A 148 -4.55 -10.82 3.16
CA TYR A 148 -3.64 -11.37 4.16
C TYR A 148 -3.86 -10.74 5.54
N LEU A 149 -4.01 -9.41 5.63
CA LEU A 149 -4.27 -8.71 6.89
C LEU A 149 -5.59 -9.16 7.52
N VAL A 150 -6.64 -9.32 6.71
CA VAL A 150 -7.92 -9.86 7.16
C VAL A 150 -7.74 -11.27 7.75
N ALA A 151 -7.10 -12.19 7.00
CA ALA A 151 -6.89 -13.57 7.44
C ALA A 151 -6.00 -13.68 8.69
N LYS A 152 -5.09 -12.72 8.88
CA LYS A 152 -4.13 -12.72 9.99
C LYS A 152 -4.65 -12.02 11.25
N SER A 153 -5.61 -11.14 11.10
CA SER A 153 -6.23 -10.42 12.21
C SER A 153 -7.00 -11.39 13.12
N ASN A 154 -6.86 -11.20 14.44
CA ASN A 154 -7.67 -11.95 15.40
C ASN A 154 -9.12 -11.42 15.51
N GLU A 155 -9.39 -10.24 14.95
CA GLU A 155 -10.68 -9.57 14.96
C GLU A 155 -11.22 -9.46 13.52
N ASP A 156 -12.51 -9.67 13.33
CA ASP A 156 -13.17 -9.53 12.03
C ASP A 156 -13.28 -8.07 11.56
N LYS A 157 -12.75 -7.13 12.35
CA LYS A 157 -12.92 -5.70 12.12
C LYS A 157 -12.36 -5.23 10.77
N ILE A 158 -11.17 -5.69 10.37
CA ILE A 158 -10.58 -5.29 9.08
C ILE A 158 -11.49 -5.75 7.93
N ALA A 159 -12.07 -6.95 8.02
CA ALA A 159 -13.01 -7.45 7.01
C ALA A 159 -14.30 -6.61 6.99
N GLN A 160 -14.86 -6.30 8.17
CA GLN A 160 -16.10 -5.51 8.29
C GLN A 160 -15.93 -4.05 7.81
N ASP A 161 -14.75 -3.46 8.04
CA ASP A 161 -14.44 -2.09 7.66
C ASP A 161 -13.95 -1.96 6.21
N THR A 162 -13.84 -3.08 5.48
CA THR A 162 -13.36 -3.11 4.09
C THR A 162 -14.48 -3.43 3.13
N MET A 163 -14.62 -2.63 2.08
CA MET A 163 -15.49 -2.88 0.94
C MET A 163 -14.70 -2.69 -0.34
N ILE A 164 -14.78 -3.65 -1.25
CA ILE A 164 -14.19 -3.56 -2.59
C ILE A 164 -15.32 -3.44 -3.60
N TYR A 165 -15.16 -2.59 -4.59
CA TYR A 165 -16.04 -2.49 -5.74
C TYR A 165 -15.25 -2.79 -7.00
N PHE A 166 -15.64 -3.83 -7.71
CA PHE A 166 -15.19 -4.05 -9.08
C PHE A 166 -16.04 -3.20 -10.02
N VAL A 167 -15.37 -2.39 -10.84
CA VAL A 167 -16.05 -1.47 -11.74
C VAL A 167 -15.84 -1.92 -13.17
N GLU A 168 -16.92 -2.19 -13.87
CA GLU A 168 -16.92 -2.59 -15.28
C GLU A 168 -17.87 -1.72 -16.11
N LYS A 169 -17.73 -1.76 -17.42
CA LYS A 169 -18.65 -1.09 -18.36
C LYS A 169 -19.60 -2.11 -18.98
N GLU A 170 -20.91 -1.89 -18.79
CA GLU A 170 -21.97 -2.60 -19.50
C GLU A 170 -22.86 -1.56 -20.21
N ASP A 171 -23.10 -1.73 -21.49
CA ASP A 171 -23.97 -0.87 -22.33
C ASP A 171 -23.70 0.65 -22.19
N GLY A 172 -22.42 1.01 -22.05
CA GLY A 172 -21.99 2.41 -21.91
C GLY A 172 -22.10 3.00 -20.50
N HIS A 173 -22.58 2.24 -19.53
CA HIS A 173 -22.71 2.63 -18.12
C HIS A 173 -21.66 1.94 -17.26
N SER A 174 -21.22 2.62 -16.19
CA SER A 174 -20.35 2.00 -15.17
C SER A 174 -21.19 1.23 -14.17
N ILE A 175 -20.91 -0.06 -14.01
CA ILE A 175 -21.54 -0.96 -13.04
C ILE A 175 -20.55 -1.19 -11.91
N TYR A 176 -21.02 -1.08 -10.67
CA TYR A 176 -20.25 -1.29 -9.46
C TYR A 176 -20.69 -2.60 -8.80
N ARG A 177 -19.84 -3.62 -8.86
CA ARG A 177 -20.11 -4.91 -8.20
C ARG A 177 -19.39 -4.97 -6.86
N PRO A 178 -20.10 -5.06 -5.73
CA PRO A 178 -19.48 -5.19 -4.43
C PRO A 178 -18.82 -6.57 -4.31
N ILE A 179 -17.59 -6.58 -3.81
CA ILE A 179 -16.80 -7.77 -3.54
C ILE A 179 -16.45 -7.76 -2.06
N THR A 180 -16.75 -8.85 -1.37
CA THR A 180 -16.44 -8.99 0.05
C THR A 180 -15.27 -9.93 0.27
N ILE A 181 -14.44 -9.59 1.24
CA ILE A 181 -13.41 -10.49 1.76
C ILE A 181 -13.97 -11.13 3.03
N ASN A 182 -14.09 -12.46 3.07
CA ASN A 182 -14.53 -13.15 4.28
C ASN A 182 -13.41 -13.11 5.35
N LYS A 183 -13.73 -13.48 6.58
CA LYS A 183 -12.78 -13.46 7.72
C LYS A 183 -11.52 -14.30 7.52
N TYR A 184 -11.50 -15.19 6.55
CA TYR A 184 -10.33 -15.99 6.19
C TYR A 184 -9.51 -15.38 5.06
N GLY A 185 -9.81 -14.15 4.64
CA GLY A 185 -9.11 -13.46 3.55
C GLY A 185 -9.47 -13.97 2.14
N VAL A 186 -10.57 -14.76 2.02
CA VAL A 186 -11.01 -15.32 0.75
C VAL A 186 -12.07 -14.43 0.13
N ILE A 187 -11.95 -14.20 -1.17
CA ILE A 187 -12.98 -13.62 -2.02
C ILE A 187 -13.68 -14.80 -2.71
N GLU A 188 -14.97 -15.04 -2.39
CA GLU A 188 -15.70 -16.20 -2.87
C GLU A 188 -16.14 -16.06 -4.33
N ASP A 189 -16.64 -14.88 -4.69
CA ASP A 189 -17.08 -14.56 -6.05
C ASP A 189 -16.05 -13.67 -6.75
N TRP A 190 -14.94 -14.28 -7.17
CA TRP A 190 -13.87 -13.56 -7.87
C TRP A 190 -14.31 -13.19 -9.29
N PRO A 191 -14.48 -11.89 -9.61
CA PRO A 191 -14.91 -11.50 -10.94
C PRO A 191 -13.85 -11.83 -11.98
N LYS A 192 -14.27 -12.29 -13.16
CA LYS A 192 -13.36 -12.50 -14.28
C LYS A 192 -12.72 -11.17 -14.70
N GLY A 193 -11.40 -11.16 -14.89
CA GLY A 193 -10.63 -9.95 -15.16
C GLY A 193 -10.25 -9.15 -13.91
N PHE A 194 -10.53 -9.68 -12.70
CA PHE A 194 -10.11 -9.06 -11.46
C PHE A 194 -8.83 -9.74 -10.94
N PHE A 195 -7.68 -9.35 -11.47
CA PHE A 195 -6.34 -9.86 -11.09
C PHE A 195 -6.17 -11.39 -11.21
N ASP A 196 -6.86 -12.03 -12.15
CA ASP A 196 -6.79 -13.47 -12.42
C ASP A 196 -5.71 -13.83 -13.46
N GLU A 197 -5.24 -12.86 -14.23
CA GLU A 197 -4.26 -13.08 -15.31
C GLU A 197 -2.95 -13.70 -14.82
N SER A 198 -2.44 -13.29 -13.66
CA SER A 198 -1.19 -13.82 -13.09
C SER A 198 -1.30 -15.31 -12.73
N GLU A 199 -2.44 -15.72 -12.16
CA GLU A 199 -2.70 -17.12 -11.81
C GLU A 199 -2.93 -17.97 -13.06
N ASP A 200 -3.64 -17.44 -14.05
CA ASP A 200 -3.88 -18.09 -15.33
C ASP A 200 -2.57 -18.33 -16.10
N ILE A 201 -1.71 -17.31 -16.21
CA ILE A 201 -0.40 -17.45 -16.84
C ILE A 201 0.48 -18.48 -16.12
N ALA A 202 0.49 -18.46 -14.78
CA ALA A 202 1.25 -19.43 -14.00
C ALA A 202 0.75 -20.86 -14.25
N SER A 203 -0.57 -21.07 -14.27
CA SER A 203 -1.20 -22.36 -14.57
C SER A 203 -0.88 -22.83 -16.00
N MET A 204 -0.97 -21.93 -16.98
CA MET A 204 -0.61 -22.21 -18.39
C MET A 204 0.87 -22.57 -18.52
N THR A 205 1.76 -21.87 -17.82
CA THR A 205 3.21 -22.14 -17.82
C THR A 205 3.50 -23.52 -17.26
N LEU A 206 2.87 -23.91 -16.15
CA LEU A 206 3.03 -25.24 -15.56
C LEU A 206 2.57 -26.34 -16.53
N ARG A 207 1.39 -26.19 -17.14
CA ARG A 207 0.85 -27.14 -18.12
C ARG A 207 1.79 -27.29 -19.32
N ALA A 208 2.24 -26.18 -19.91
CA ALA A 208 3.16 -26.18 -21.03
C ALA A 208 4.51 -26.86 -20.68
N GLY A 209 5.03 -26.60 -19.47
CA GLY A 209 6.24 -27.27 -18.97
C GLY A 209 6.08 -28.78 -18.79
N MET A 210 4.93 -29.22 -18.28
CA MET A 210 4.61 -30.66 -18.14
C MET A 210 4.50 -31.34 -19.51
N GLU A 211 3.83 -30.71 -20.47
CA GLU A 211 3.71 -31.24 -21.83
C GLU A 211 5.08 -31.35 -22.55
N LYS A 212 5.94 -30.35 -22.36
CA LYS A 212 7.29 -30.37 -22.91
C LYS A 212 8.11 -31.55 -22.37
N ARG A 213 8.09 -31.73 -21.03
CA ARG A 213 8.77 -32.86 -20.37
C ARG A 213 8.23 -34.21 -20.83
N LYS A 214 6.92 -34.31 -21.09
CA LYS A 214 6.31 -35.55 -21.60
C LYS A 214 6.79 -35.88 -23.01
N ARG A 215 6.90 -34.89 -23.91
CA ARG A 215 7.43 -35.07 -25.26
C ARG A 215 8.89 -35.52 -25.23
N GLU A 216 9.75 -34.82 -24.47
CA GLU A 216 11.16 -35.16 -24.32
C GLU A 216 11.38 -36.59 -23.78
N ARG A 217 10.51 -37.08 -22.90
CA ARG A 217 10.57 -38.47 -22.42
C ARG A 217 10.15 -39.47 -23.47
N MET A 218 9.21 -39.16 -24.36
CA MET A 218 8.78 -40.04 -25.46
C MET A 218 9.89 -40.16 -26.52
N GLU A 219 10.54 -39.04 -26.84
CA GLU A 219 11.65 -39.00 -27.80
C GLU A 219 12.92 -39.76 -27.34
N LEU A 220 13.10 -39.96 -26.04
CA LEU A 220 14.20 -40.72 -25.45
C LEU A 220 13.92 -42.21 -25.32
N THR A 221 12.69 -42.66 -25.62
CA THR A 221 12.26 -44.07 -25.54
C THR A 221 12.07 -44.72 -26.88
N ASP A 222 12.16 -43.96 -27.97
CA ASP A 222 12.24 -44.41 -29.36
C ASP A 222 13.71 -44.44 -29.84
#